data_b6ee881effa56560efcf698712ce07d7
#
_entry.id   b6ee881effa56560efcf698712ce07d7
#
_cell.length_a   1.000
_cell.length_b   1.000
_cell.length_c   1.000
_cell.angle_alpha   90.00
_cell.angle_beta   90.00
_cell.angle_gamma   90.00
#
_symmetry.space_group_name_H-M   'P 1'
#
loop_
_entity.id
_entity.type
_entity.pdbx_description
1 polymer ?
#
loop_
_entity_poly.entity_id
_entity_poly.type
_entity_poly.pdbx_seq_one_letter_code
_entity_poly.pdbx_strand_id
1 'polypeptide(L)'
;MIFSTQSTHKLLAGLSQASQILVEDAENTRLDRDVFNESYLMHTSTSPQYSIIASCDVAAAMMEAPGGTALVEESIMEALDFRRAMRKVDEEWGADWWFQVWGPEEFAEEGVGSRDDWMINGKDQWHGFGKIASGFNMLDPIKATIVTPGMNLDGKFDKTGIPAAIVSKYLNEHGVVVEKTGLYSFFIMFTIGI
;
A
#
# COMPACT_ATOMS: atom_id res chain seq x y z
N MET A 1 2.92 25.84 3.20
CA MET A 1 4.02 25.06 2.58
C MET A 1 3.86 23.59 2.97
N ILE A 2 3.89 22.69 2.00
CA ILE A 2 3.73 21.24 2.20
C ILE A 2 4.98 20.55 1.63
N PHE A 3 5.55 19.62 2.40
CA PHE A 3 6.63 18.75 1.96
C PHE A 3 6.12 17.32 1.87
N SER A 4 6.39 16.64 0.77
CA SER A 4 6.11 15.21 0.59
C SER A 4 7.37 14.48 0.16
N THR A 5 7.70 13.40 0.85
CA THR A 5 8.80 12.52 0.49
C THR A 5 8.25 11.24 -0.10
N GLN A 6 8.79 10.82 -1.23
CA GLN A 6 8.33 9.65 -1.97
C GLN A 6 9.49 8.72 -2.28
N SER A 7 9.29 7.43 -2.04
CA SER A 7 10.23 6.37 -2.43
C SER A 7 9.84 5.82 -3.80
N THR A 8 10.31 6.44 -4.84
CA THR A 8 9.99 6.09 -6.24
C THR A 8 10.36 4.63 -6.56
N HIS A 9 11.40 4.10 -5.93
CA HIS A 9 11.87 2.73 -6.13
C HIS A 9 11.00 1.63 -5.50
N LYS A 10 9.98 1.99 -4.69
CA LYS A 10 9.17 0.98 -3.98
C LYS A 10 7.90 0.60 -4.73
N LEU A 11 7.25 1.56 -5.35
CA LEU A 11 5.99 1.36 -6.04
C LEU A 11 6.10 1.60 -7.55
N LEU A 12 6.92 2.55 -7.93
CA LEU A 12 7.19 2.88 -9.32
C LEU A 12 8.49 2.22 -9.79
N ALA A 13 8.74 2.23 -11.09
CA ALA A 13 9.90 1.59 -11.73
C ALA A 13 11.25 2.29 -11.50
N GLY A 14 11.41 3.04 -10.41
CA GLY A 14 12.68 3.67 -10.05
C GLY A 14 13.72 2.64 -9.58
N LEU A 15 14.99 2.87 -9.90
CA LEU A 15 16.09 2.06 -9.37
C LEU A 15 16.15 2.15 -7.84
N SER A 16 16.65 1.11 -7.19
CA SER A 16 16.82 1.09 -5.73
C SER A 16 17.48 2.36 -5.22
N GLN A 17 16.97 2.92 -4.12
CA GLN A 17 17.31 4.20 -3.51
C GLN A 17 16.73 5.45 -4.21
N ALA A 18 16.03 5.30 -5.34
CA ALA A 18 15.34 6.41 -5.98
C ALA A 18 14.25 7.00 -5.07
N SER A 19 14.37 8.28 -4.75
CA SER A 19 13.41 9.00 -3.92
C SER A 19 13.31 10.45 -4.37
N GLN A 20 12.20 11.08 -4.02
CA GLN A 20 11.89 12.47 -4.40
C GLN A 20 11.36 13.23 -3.20
N ILE A 21 11.64 14.52 -3.18
CA ILE A 21 11.01 15.48 -2.27
C ILE A 21 10.18 16.42 -3.14
N LEU A 22 8.87 16.42 -2.93
CA LEU A 22 7.97 17.36 -3.56
C LEU A 22 7.67 18.49 -2.58
N VAL A 23 7.74 19.72 -3.07
CA VAL A 23 7.48 20.91 -2.24
C VAL A 23 6.38 21.73 -2.90
N GLU A 24 5.31 21.98 -2.16
CA GLU A 24 4.26 22.91 -2.53
C GLU A 24 4.35 24.16 -1.66
N ASP A 25 4.66 25.27 -2.29
CA ASP A 25 4.72 26.58 -1.63
C ASP A 25 3.31 27.13 -1.36
N ALA A 26 3.13 27.76 -0.20
CA ALA A 26 1.95 28.56 0.05
C ALA A 26 2.18 30.00 -0.50
N GLU A 27 1.09 30.66 -0.93
CA GLU A 27 1.15 32.01 -1.52
C GLU A 27 1.92 33.03 -0.65
N ASN A 28 1.87 32.87 0.68
CA ASN A 28 2.47 33.79 1.64
C ASN A 28 3.78 33.31 2.28
N THR A 29 4.25 32.12 1.91
CA THR A 29 5.47 31.52 2.49
C THR A 29 6.27 30.87 1.38
N ARG A 30 7.18 31.60 0.78
CA ARG A 30 8.06 31.05 -0.25
C ARG A 30 9.22 30.32 0.40
N LEU A 31 9.53 29.15 -0.17
CA LEU A 31 10.74 28.44 0.17
C LEU A 31 11.95 29.27 -0.26
N ASP A 32 12.84 29.54 0.70
CA ASP A 32 14.18 30.00 0.36
C ASP A 32 14.95 28.81 -0.25
N ARG A 33 15.17 28.86 -1.55
CA ARG A 33 15.78 27.77 -2.31
C ARG A 33 17.22 27.52 -1.90
N ASP A 34 17.95 28.56 -1.55
CA ASP A 34 19.36 28.44 -1.17
C ASP A 34 19.48 27.73 0.19
N VAL A 35 18.69 28.17 1.18
CA VAL A 35 18.63 27.53 2.51
C VAL A 35 18.14 26.09 2.42
N PHE A 36 17.12 25.84 1.58
CA PHE A 36 16.64 24.46 1.37
C PHE A 36 17.73 23.58 0.73
N ASN A 37 18.38 24.08 -0.31
CA ASN A 37 19.42 23.33 -1.02
C ASN A 37 20.63 23.05 -0.13
N GLU A 38 21.06 23.99 0.68
CA GLU A 38 22.10 23.78 1.68
C GLU A 38 21.72 22.70 2.70
N SER A 39 20.50 22.80 3.24
CA SER A 39 19.96 21.80 4.18
C SER A 39 19.86 20.42 3.53
N TYR A 40 19.41 20.34 2.29
CA TYR A 40 19.33 19.11 1.51
C TYR A 40 20.73 18.50 1.32
N LEU A 41 21.72 19.27 0.89
CA LEU A 41 23.07 18.79 0.65
C LEU A 41 23.77 18.29 1.93
N MET A 42 23.43 18.82 3.09
CA MET A 42 23.94 18.32 4.36
C MET A 42 23.46 16.90 4.71
N HIS A 43 22.33 16.47 4.14
CA HIS A 43 21.66 15.19 4.46
C HIS A 43 21.66 14.18 3.32
N THR A 44 22.19 14.55 2.16
CA THR A 44 22.25 13.70 0.98
C THR A 44 23.68 13.43 0.54
N SER A 45 23.83 12.52 -0.42
CA SER A 45 25.13 12.26 -1.04
C SER A 45 25.58 13.45 -1.88
N THR A 46 26.85 13.82 -1.75
CA THR A 46 27.50 14.81 -2.64
C THR A 46 27.91 14.22 -4.00
N SER A 47 27.68 12.91 -4.19
CA SER A 47 27.98 12.19 -5.42
C SER A 47 26.71 11.61 -6.02
N PRO A 48 25.86 12.43 -6.68
CA PRO A 48 24.59 11.99 -7.24
C PRO A 48 24.82 10.95 -8.34
N GLN A 49 24.06 9.86 -8.26
CA GLN A 49 24.07 8.84 -9.32
C GLN A 49 23.01 9.18 -10.36
N TYR A 50 23.45 9.61 -11.52
CA TYR A 50 22.57 10.02 -12.62
C TYR A 50 21.64 8.91 -13.10
N SER A 51 22.06 7.66 -13.03
CA SER A 51 21.18 6.52 -13.34
C SER A 51 19.96 6.43 -12.41
N ILE A 52 20.12 6.73 -11.12
CA ILE A 52 19.01 6.78 -10.16
C ILE A 52 18.09 7.96 -10.46
N ILE A 53 18.67 9.14 -10.73
CA ILE A 53 17.90 10.33 -11.08
C ILE A 53 17.11 10.09 -12.39
N ALA A 54 17.77 9.58 -13.42
CA ALA A 54 17.12 9.24 -14.69
C ALA A 54 16.01 8.21 -14.52
N SER A 55 16.16 7.24 -13.60
CA SER A 55 15.10 6.27 -13.32
C SER A 55 13.85 6.91 -12.70
N CYS A 56 14.00 7.97 -11.92
CA CYS A 56 12.84 8.73 -11.43
C CYS A 56 12.09 9.43 -12.57
N ASP A 57 12.81 9.98 -13.54
CA ASP A 57 12.23 10.63 -14.71
C ASP A 57 11.51 9.63 -15.61
N VAL A 58 12.13 8.47 -15.87
CA VAL A 58 11.49 7.36 -16.60
C VAL A 58 10.25 6.86 -15.88
N ALA A 59 10.32 6.67 -14.55
CA ALA A 59 9.17 6.25 -13.76
C ALA A 59 8.02 7.27 -13.84
N ALA A 60 8.32 8.57 -13.82
CA ALA A 60 7.31 9.61 -14.01
C ALA A 60 6.67 9.54 -15.41
N ALA A 61 7.48 9.39 -16.46
CA ALA A 61 6.99 9.26 -17.84
C ALA A 61 6.12 7.98 -18.03
N MET A 62 6.46 6.87 -17.37
CA MET A 62 5.64 5.65 -17.39
C MET A 62 4.25 5.86 -16.79
N MET A 63 4.10 6.82 -15.86
CA MET A 63 2.82 7.14 -15.22
C MET A 63 1.95 8.11 -16.03
N GLU A 64 2.43 8.61 -17.16
CA GLU A 64 1.62 9.44 -18.05
C GLU A 64 0.50 8.62 -18.71
N ALA A 65 -0.67 9.26 -18.86
CA ALA A 65 -1.82 8.65 -19.53
C ALA A 65 -1.54 8.43 -21.04
N PRO A 66 -2.07 7.36 -21.67
CA PRO A 66 -2.97 6.36 -21.07
C PRO A 66 -2.22 5.18 -20.39
N GLY A 67 -0.91 5.06 -20.59
CA GLY A 67 -0.13 3.90 -20.11
C GLY A 67 -0.13 3.78 -18.60
N GLY A 68 0.15 4.87 -17.89
CA GLY A 68 0.17 4.88 -16.43
C GLY A 68 -1.19 4.55 -15.81
N THR A 69 -2.27 5.02 -16.40
CA THR A 69 -3.63 4.67 -15.97
C THR A 69 -3.85 3.16 -16.07
N ALA A 70 -3.49 2.55 -17.19
CA ALA A 70 -3.65 1.11 -17.40
C ALA A 70 -2.83 0.28 -16.39
N LEU A 71 -1.59 0.67 -16.12
CA LEU A 71 -0.73 -0.01 -15.13
C LEU A 71 -1.31 0.06 -13.71
N VAL A 72 -1.85 1.21 -13.32
CA VAL A 72 -2.48 1.37 -12.00
C VAL A 72 -3.77 0.56 -11.90
N GLU A 73 -4.63 0.62 -12.91
CA GLU A 73 -5.89 -0.14 -12.95
C GLU A 73 -5.63 -1.64 -12.92
N GLU A 74 -4.61 -2.14 -13.63
CA GLU A 74 -4.21 -3.55 -13.60
C GLU A 74 -3.81 -3.98 -12.19
N SER A 75 -2.94 -3.22 -11.51
CA SER A 75 -2.52 -3.53 -10.14
C SER A 75 -3.70 -3.50 -9.15
N ILE A 76 -4.63 -2.57 -9.32
CA ILE A 76 -5.84 -2.51 -8.49
C ILE A 76 -6.73 -3.72 -8.78
N MET A 77 -6.93 -4.09 -10.05
CA MET A 77 -7.72 -5.26 -10.43
C MET A 77 -7.16 -6.55 -9.83
N GLU A 78 -5.86 -6.79 -9.93
CA GLU A 78 -5.22 -7.95 -9.33
C GLU A 78 -5.44 -8.02 -7.80
N ALA A 79 -5.30 -6.88 -7.12
CA ALA A 79 -5.55 -6.81 -5.69
C ALA A 79 -7.02 -7.08 -5.32
N LEU A 80 -7.96 -6.60 -6.14
CA LEU A 80 -9.38 -6.85 -5.95
C LEU A 80 -9.76 -8.30 -6.26
N ASP A 81 -9.20 -8.89 -7.31
CA ASP A 81 -9.43 -10.28 -7.66
C ASP A 81 -8.89 -11.22 -6.57
N PHE A 82 -7.74 -10.89 -5.98
CA PHE A 82 -7.26 -11.59 -4.79
C PHE A 82 -8.26 -11.51 -3.63
N ARG A 83 -8.80 -10.33 -3.33
CA ARG A 83 -9.80 -10.14 -2.26
C ARG A 83 -11.09 -10.90 -2.54
N ARG A 84 -11.56 -10.89 -3.80
CA ARG A 84 -12.74 -11.66 -4.25
C ARG A 84 -12.50 -13.16 -4.09
N ALA A 85 -11.32 -13.64 -4.48
CA ALA A 85 -10.94 -15.04 -4.32
C ALA A 85 -10.92 -15.45 -2.85
N MET A 86 -10.36 -14.63 -1.97
CA MET A 86 -10.32 -14.88 -0.53
C MET A 86 -11.73 -14.94 0.07
N ARG A 87 -12.63 -14.02 -0.32
CA ARG A 87 -14.04 -14.04 0.10
C ARG A 87 -14.75 -15.30 -0.36
N LYS A 88 -14.56 -15.69 -1.62
CA LYS A 88 -15.15 -16.92 -2.16
C LYS A 88 -14.69 -18.17 -1.41
N VAL A 89 -13.42 -18.24 -1.04
CA VAL A 89 -12.89 -19.36 -0.24
C VAL A 89 -13.50 -19.35 1.16
N ASP A 90 -13.65 -18.19 1.79
CA ASP A 90 -14.28 -18.04 3.10
C ASP A 90 -15.76 -18.50 3.07
N GLU A 91 -16.50 -18.13 2.03
CA GLU A 91 -17.89 -18.57 1.81
C GLU A 91 -17.99 -20.08 1.56
N GLU A 92 -17.07 -20.66 0.79
CA GLU A 92 -17.09 -22.08 0.42
C GLU A 92 -16.68 -22.99 1.58
N TRP A 93 -15.67 -22.58 2.35
CA TRP A 93 -15.07 -23.39 3.41
C TRP A 93 -15.59 -23.03 4.81
N GLY A 94 -16.15 -21.85 5.00
CA GLY A 94 -16.74 -21.38 6.24
C GLY A 94 -15.81 -21.59 7.44
N ALA A 95 -16.26 -22.35 8.44
CA ALA A 95 -15.49 -22.58 9.67
C ALA A 95 -14.18 -23.36 9.49
N ASP A 96 -13.98 -24.02 8.34
CA ASP A 96 -12.73 -24.70 8.00
C ASP A 96 -11.69 -23.78 7.34
N TRP A 97 -12.06 -22.54 7.07
CA TRP A 97 -11.15 -21.49 6.59
C TRP A 97 -10.77 -20.54 7.72
N TRP A 98 -9.51 -20.17 7.83
CA TRP A 98 -8.98 -19.47 9.01
C TRP A 98 -8.37 -18.12 8.69
N PHE A 99 -8.28 -17.72 7.44
CA PHE A 99 -7.60 -16.51 7.01
C PHE A 99 -8.61 -15.50 6.48
N GLN A 100 -8.47 -14.26 6.92
CA GLN A 100 -9.35 -13.18 6.49
C GLN A 100 -8.55 -12.02 5.94
N VAL A 101 -9.09 -11.33 4.95
CA VAL A 101 -8.48 -10.12 4.40
C VAL A 101 -9.10 -8.91 5.07
N TRP A 102 -8.26 -8.12 5.72
CA TRP A 102 -8.71 -6.87 6.36
C TRP A 102 -9.07 -5.83 5.30
N GLY A 103 -10.22 -5.20 5.46
CA GLY A 103 -10.74 -4.19 4.54
C GLY A 103 -12.24 -3.99 4.66
N PRO A 104 -12.83 -3.20 3.74
CA PRO A 104 -14.28 -3.04 3.66
C PRO A 104 -14.97 -4.39 3.43
N GLU A 105 -16.15 -4.56 4.03
CA GLU A 105 -16.97 -5.74 3.83
C GLU A 105 -17.56 -5.78 2.41
N GLU A 106 -17.91 -4.60 1.88
CA GLU A 106 -18.46 -4.43 0.54
C GLU A 106 -17.51 -3.64 -0.34
N PHE A 107 -17.26 -4.13 -1.52
CA PHE A 107 -16.51 -3.47 -2.60
C PHE A 107 -16.97 -4.05 -3.95
N ALA A 108 -16.60 -3.41 -5.05
CA ALA A 108 -17.05 -3.79 -6.38
C ALA A 108 -16.84 -5.28 -6.71
N GLU A 109 -17.87 -5.94 -7.20
CA GLU A 109 -17.83 -7.36 -7.60
C GLU A 109 -17.04 -7.57 -8.90
N GLU A 110 -16.96 -6.54 -9.74
CA GLU A 110 -16.24 -6.55 -11.01
C GLU A 110 -15.46 -5.24 -11.22
N GLY A 111 -14.37 -5.30 -11.96
CA GLY A 111 -13.54 -4.14 -12.30
C GLY A 111 -12.84 -3.52 -11.10
N VAL A 112 -12.41 -2.28 -11.22
CA VAL A 112 -11.65 -1.55 -10.17
C VAL A 112 -12.54 -0.87 -9.14
N GLY A 113 -13.85 -0.81 -9.38
CA GLY A 113 -14.81 -0.16 -8.48
C GLY A 113 -14.67 1.34 -8.38
N SER A 114 -15.26 1.90 -7.34
CA SER A 114 -15.21 3.32 -7.02
C SER A 114 -14.16 3.59 -5.92
N ARG A 115 -13.55 4.76 -5.97
CA ARG A 115 -12.72 5.26 -4.87
C ARG A 115 -13.50 5.26 -3.54
N ASP A 116 -14.79 5.52 -3.60
CA ASP A 116 -15.63 5.63 -2.40
C ASP A 116 -15.76 4.30 -1.66
N ASP A 117 -15.61 3.16 -2.34
CA ASP A 117 -15.61 1.81 -1.74
C ASP A 117 -14.47 1.63 -0.71
N TRP A 118 -13.41 2.40 -0.86
CA TRP A 118 -12.18 2.31 -0.04
C TRP A 118 -12.04 3.44 0.97
N MET A 119 -13.00 4.38 0.99
CA MET A 119 -12.97 5.47 1.95
C MET A 119 -13.22 4.97 3.38
N ILE A 120 -12.39 5.42 4.29
CA ILE A 120 -12.52 5.09 5.71
C ILE A 120 -13.47 6.12 6.35
N ASN A 121 -14.63 5.66 6.77
CA ASN A 121 -15.64 6.51 7.39
C ASN A 121 -15.70 6.27 8.89
N GLY A 122 -15.89 7.32 9.68
CA GLY A 122 -15.95 7.23 11.15
C GLY A 122 -17.12 6.43 11.72
N LYS A 123 -18.03 5.94 10.87
CA LYS A 123 -19.15 5.05 11.25
C LYS A 123 -18.80 3.58 11.07
N ASP A 124 -17.83 3.27 10.24
CA ASP A 124 -17.43 1.92 9.92
C ASP A 124 -16.56 1.37 11.06
N GLN A 125 -16.67 0.09 11.33
CA GLN A 125 -15.95 -0.56 12.43
C GLN A 125 -14.77 -1.39 11.94
N TRP A 126 -14.77 -1.81 10.66
CA TRP A 126 -13.76 -2.71 10.10
C TRP A 126 -12.32 -2.17 10.20
N HIS A 127 -12.12 -0.84 10.21
CA HIS A 127 -10.79 -0.23 10.26
C HIS A 127 -10.21 -0.07 11.68
N GLY A 128 -11.04 -0.10 12.71
CA GLY A 128 -10.60 0.00 14.12
C GLY A 128 -10.06 1.37 14.57
N PHE A 129 -10.10 2.40 13.73
CA PHE A 129 -9.55 3.74 14.07
C PHE A 129 -10.48 4.61 14.91
N GLY A 130 -11.67 4.13 15.26
CA GLY A 130 -12.66 4.92 15.99
C GLY A 130 -13.25 6.06 15.15
N LYS A 131 -13.54 7.19 15.78
CA LYS A 131 -14.14 8.35 15.12
C LYS A 131 -13.08 9.13 14.33
N ILE A 132 -13.16 9.07 13.03
CA ILE A 132 -12.34 9.87 12.10
C ILE A 132 -13.23 10.73 11.21
N ALA A 133 -12.69 11.80 10.66
CA ALA A 133 -13.40 12.64 9.70
C ALA A 133 -13.54 11.88 8.36
N SER A 134 -14.78 11.85 7.84
CA SER A 134 -15.06 11.22 6.53
C SER A 134 -14.43 12.03 5.40
N GLY A 135 -14.03 11.33 4.32
CA GLY A 135 -13.54 11.95 3.09
C GLY A 135 -12.04 12.27 3.04
N PHE A 136 -11.29 12.01 4.11
CA PHE A 136 -9.84 12.32 4.17
C PHE A 136 -8.93 11.10 4.16
N ASN A 137 -9.45 9.93 4.50
CA ASN A 137 -8.66 8.71 4.60
C ASN A 137 -9.24 7.61 3.71
N MET A 138 -8.36 6.88 3.08
CA MET A 138 -8.70 5.77 2.19
C MET A 138 -7.77 4.60 2.47
N LEU A 139 -8.30 3.38 2.47
CA LEU A 139 -7.48 2.19 2.41
C LEU A 139 -6.88 2.07 1.01
N ASP A 140 -5.59 1.79 0.94
CA ASP A 140 -4.94 1.49 -0.33
C ASP A 140 -5.34 0.08 -0.79
N PRO A 141 -6.11 -0.08 -1.88
CA PRO A 141 -6.64 -1.38 -2.30
C PRO A 141 -5.54 -2.36 -2.70
N ILE A 142 -4.39 -1.87 -3.20
CA ILE A 142 -3.26 -2.71 -3.65
C ILE A 142 -2.48 -3.35 -2.49
N LYS A 143 -2.79 -3.00 -1.25
CA LYS A 143 -2.19 -3.59 -0.06
C LYS A 143 -3.21 -4.47 0.64
N ALA A 144 -3.12 -5.77 0.43
CA ALA A 144 -3.99 -6.75 1.07
C ALA A 144 -3.34 -7.28 2.35
N THR A 145 -3.90 -6.88 3.50
CA THR A 145 -3.48 -7.40 4.82
C THR A 145 -4.30 -8.63 5.16
N ILE A 146 -3.62 -9.74 5.36
CA ILE A 146 -4.21 -11.02 5.75
C ILE A 146 -4.03 -11.20 7.24
N VAL A 147 -5.12 -11.52 7.93
CA VAL A 147 -5.14 -11.86 9.34
C VAL A 147 -5.08 -13.37 9.49
N THR A 148 -4.20 -13.85 10.37
CA THR A 148 -4.03 -15.26 10.70
C THR A 148 -4.80 -15.61 11.98
N PRO A 149 -5.13 -16.90 12.22
CA PRO A 149 -5.76 -17.33 13.48
C PRO A 149 -5.03 -16.80 14.71
N GLY A 150 -5.75 -16.26 15.67
CA GLY A 150 -5.21 -15.63 16.89
C GLY A 150 -5.46 -14.12 16.98
N MET A 151 -5.96 -13.51 15.90
CA MET A 151 -6.47 -12.15 15.89
C MET A 151 -7.69 -12.08 14.98
N ASN A 152 -8.72 -11.38 15.41
CA ASN A 152 -9.89 -11.12 14.58
C ASN A 152 -9.74 -9.77 13.82
N LEU A 153 -10.66 -9.47 12.91
CA LEU A 153 -10.66 -8.22 12.14
C LEU A 153 -10.83 -6.97 13.00
N ASP A 154 -11.42 -7.09 14.20
CA ASP A 154 -11.50 -6.00 15.19
C ASP A 154 -10.17 -5.74 15.91
N GLY A 155 -9.13 -6.49 15.61
CA GLY A 155 -7.81 -6.38 16.25
C GLY A 155 -7.74 -6.99 17.66
N LYS A 156 -8.72 -7.78 18.08
CA LYS A 156 -8.68 -8.48 19.35
C LYS A 156 -7.94 -9.79 19.23
N PHE A 157 -7.14 -10.10 20.25
CA PHE A 157 -6.35 -11.32 20.30
C PHE A 157 -7.11 -12.47 20.98
N ASP A 158 -6.98 -13.64 20.40
CA ASP A 158 -7.43 -14.90 21.00
C ASP A 158 -6.35 -15.46 21.94
N LYS A 159 -6.73 -16.46 22.75
CA LYS A 159 -5.79 -17.16 23.64
C LYS A 159 -4.77 -18.01 22.89
N THR A 160 -5.13 -18.49 21.73
CA THR A 160 -4.31 -19.37 20.88
C THR A 160 -4.43 -18.93 19.43
N GLY A 161 -3.43 -19.23 18.61
CA GLY A 161 -3.46 -18.90 17.20
C GLY A 161 -2.23 -19.41 16.46
N ILE A 162 -2.12 -19.02 15.19
CA ILE A 162 -1.00 -19.34 14.33
C ILE A 162 -0.25 -18.03 14.05
N PRO A 163 0.94 -17.81 14.64
CA PRO A 163 1.73 -16.63 14.36
C PRO A 163 1.98 -16.44 12.86
N ALA A 164 1.80 -15.22 12.37
CA ALA A 164 1.96 -14.91 10.94
C ALA A 164 3.36 -15.27 10.41
N ALA A 165 4.39 -15.25 11.26
CA ALA A 165 5.73 -15.67 10.90
C ALA A 165 5.81 -17.13 10.42
N ILE A 166 5.00 -18.02 10.99
CA ILE A 166 4.92 -19.43 10.55
C ILE A 166 4.29 -19.52 9.17
N VAL A 167 3.19 -18.79 8.96
CA VAL A 167 2.50 -18.74 7.67
C VAL A 167 3.38 -18.12 6.58
N SER A 168 4.01 -16.98 6.88
CA SER A 168 4.93 -16.31 5.94
C SER A 168 6.11 -17.20 5.56
N LYS A 169 6.66 -17.97 6.50
CA LYS A 169 7.73 -18.91 6.20
C LYS A 169 7.25 -20.05 5.30
N TYR A 170 6.07 -20.62 5.60
CA TYR A 170 5.46 -21.65 4.76
C TYR A 170 5.23 -21.14 3.32
N LEU A 171 4.65 -19.95 3.18
CA LEU A 171 4.44 -19.31 1.88
C LEU A 171 5.76 -19.11 1.12
N ASN A 172 6.80 -18.65 1.81
CA ASN A 172 8.12 -18.44 1.20
C ASN A 172 8.73 -19.74 0.70
N GLU A 173 8.59 -20.85 1.43
CA GLU A 173 9.04 -22.18 1.00
C GLU A 173 8.27 -22.69 -0.24
N HIS A 174 7.09 -22.12 -0.52
CA HIS A 174 6.27 -22.40 -1.70
C HIS A 174 6.37 -21.32 -2.80
N GLY A 175 7.36 -20.44 -2.71
CA GLY A 175 7.63 -19.43 -3.72
C GLY A 175 6.80 -18.14 -3.61
N VAL A 176 6.02 -17.98 -2.53
CA VAL A 176 5.23 -16.77 -2.28
C VAL A 176 5.92 -15.89 -1.23
N VAL A 177 6.45 -14.77 -1.66
CA VAL A 177 7.11 -13.79 -0.77
C VAL A 177 6.12 -12.73 -0.34
N VAL A 178 5.94 -12.56 0.97
CA VAL A 178 5.10 -11.51 1.54
C VAL A 178 5.93 -10.27 1.86
N GLU A 179 5.33 -9.09 1.79
CA GLU A 179 6.06 -7.83 1.96
C GLU A 179 6.43 -7.58 3.43
N LYS A 180 5.51 -7.79 4.35
CA LYS A 180 5.75 -7.56 5.77
C LYS A 180 4.94 -8.51 6.64
N THR A 181 5.54 -8.99 7.72
CA THR A 181 4.94 -9.92 8.66
C THR A 181 4.85 -9.27 10.05
N GLY A 182 3.64 -9.25 10.61
CA GLY A 182 3.34 -8.87 11.98
C GLY A 182 3.22 -10.09 12.90
N LEU A 183 2.55 -9.92 14.05
CA LEU A 183 2.36 -11.02 15.00
C LEU A 183 1.30 -12.02 14.48
N TYR A 184 0.12 -11.53 14.10
CA TYR A 184 -0.99 -12.30 13.55
C TYR A 184 -1.52 -11.69 12.25
N SER A 185 -0.66 -11.05 11.48
CA SER A 185 -1.01 -10.53 10.17
C SER A 185 0.22 -10.43 9.29
N PHE A 186 0.02 -10.54 8.01
CA PHE A 186 1.01 -10.20 6.99
C PHE A 186 0.32 -9.49 5.84
N PHE A 187 1.07 -8.77 5.01
CA PHE A 187 0.46 -8.18 3.84
C PHE A 187 1.18 -8.52 2.55
N ILE A 188 0.39 -8.55 1.50
CA ILE A 188 0.82 -8.70 0.12
C ILE A 188 0.60 -7.35 -0.57
N MET A 189 1.55 -6.92 -1.36
CA MET A 189 1.49 -5.71 -2.15
C MET A 189 1.45 -6.05 -3.64
N PHE A 190 0.45 -5.53 -4.33
CA PHE A 190 0.32 -5.61 -5.77
C PHE A 190 0.93 -4.35 -6.37
N THR A 191 1.96 -4.48 -7.20
CA THR A 191 2.70 -3.33 -7.71
C THR A 191 2.69 -3.29 -9.23
N ILE A 192 2.84 -2.10 -9.78
CA ILE A 192 3.02 -1.92 -11.22
C ILE A 192 4.38 -2.47 -11.65
N GLY A 193 4.45 -3.10 -12.82
CA GLY A 193 5.71 -3.44 -13.48
C GLY A 193 6.43 -4.67 -12.94
N ILE A 194 5.69 -5.63 -12.39
CA ILE A 194 6.22 -6.97 -12.09
C ILE A 194 5.84 -7.93 -13.21
#